data_179b34d1ccb5ac8dba969176f483ecef
#
_entry.id   179b34d1ccb5ac8dba969176f483ecef
#
_cell.length_a   1.000
_cell.length_b   1.000
_cell.length_c   1.000
_cell.angle_alpha   90.00
_cell.angle_beta   90.00
_cell.angle_gamma   90.00
#
_symmetry.space_group_name_H-M   'P 1'
#
loop_
_entity.id
_entity.type
_entity.pdbx_description
1 polymer ?
#
loop_
_entity_poly.entity_id
_entity_poly.type
_entity_poly.pdbx_seq_one_letter_code
_entity_poly.pdbx_strand_id
1 'polypeptide(L)'
;MPWKQIEESLDAGALGISLGFAYAPEFEYDEKSLIEVLSPLKDTGIPITTHVRSEGDSLIESQKEVLHAAKALHIPLHISHVKCIGKKNWGTKCEEALRLFAQARAEGVQLDFDLYPYLTGSTQLVHVLPPECQKGGTDEIIRRLKDRTYRKHLTEVLKTPSDEFENIVELAGFDQIYASTLHTEKYKAYAGKTIQEIADFTGNDPYDTLYDILIEENCQVTMLDTIASEEDMLHFLKDEYANLISDAIYPAGGKYHPRVYAAFPKVLTDYVRDRQIFTIEEAVYKMTGRAAKPLRLDRGVLEAGKAADINIFHLENLKVKADFDDPDQFCEGFDYVLTGGKIAVRDDRWTNTGSGEVLVRK
;
A
#
# COMPACT_ATOMS: atom_id res chain seq x y z
N MET A 1 -12.95 16.64 -18.65
CA MET A 1 -13.79 15.59 -18.05
C MET A 1 -12.89 14.42 -17.72
N PRO A 2 -12.89 13.90 -16.49
CA PRO A 2 -11.94 12.85 -16.04
C PRO A 2 -11.94 11.60 -16.95
N TRP A 3 -13.09 11.16 -17.41
CA TRP A 3 -13.22 10.01 -18.31
C TRP A 3 -12.45 10.19 -19.64
N LYS A 4 -12.29 11.42 -20.15
CA LYS A 4 -11.48 11.67 -21.36
C LYS A 4 -9.99 11.41 -21.11
N GLN A 5 -9.48 11.74 -19.92
CA GLN A 5 -8.10 11.44 -19.53
C GLN A 5 -7.87 9.94 -19.40
N ILE A 6 -8.89 9.19 -18.94
CA ILE A 6 -8.85 7.72 -18.89
C ILE A 6 -8.74 7.17 -20.32
N GLU A 7 -9.59 7.61 -21.26
CA GLU A 7 -9.53 7.19 -22.66
C GLU A 7 -8.16 7.46 -23.28
N GLU A 8 -7.63 8.69 -23.12
CA GLU A 8 -6.31 9.08 -23.62
C GLU A 8 -5.18 8.19 -23.02
N SER A 9 -5.26 7.86 -21.72
CA SER A 9 -4.29 6.99 -21.07
C SER A 9 -4.35 5.54 -21.56
N LEU A 10 -5.57 5.04 -21.77
CA LEU A 10 -5.79 3.69 -22.34
C LEU A 10 -5.29 3.60 -23.78
N ASP A 11 -5.52 4.63 -24.59
CA ASP A 11 -5.01 4.71 -25.98
C ASP A 11 -3.47 4.79 -26.02
N ALA A 12 -2.86 5.42 -25.00
CA ALA A 12 -1.41 5.44 -24.81
C ALA A 12 -0.82 4.12 -24.32
N GLY A 13 -1.66 3.11 -24.01
CA GLY A 13 -1.24 1.76 -23.62
C GLY A 13 -1.19 1.50 -22.11
N ALA A 14 -1.92 2.28 -21.29
CA ALA A 14 -2.05 1.98 -19.86
C ALA A 14 -2.63 0.57 -19.64
N LEU A 15 -2.05 -0.15 -18.67
CA LEU A 15 -2.44 -1.53 -18.34
C LEU A 15 -3.74 -1.60 -17.54
N GLY A 16 -4.08 -0.55 -16.79
CA GLY A 16 -5.24 -0.44 -15.93
C GLY A 16 -5.36 0.95 -15.34
N ILE A 17 -6.33 1.13 -14.44
CA ILE A 17 -6.55 2.36 -13.69
C ILE A 17 -6.35 2.07 -12.21
N SER A 18 -5.56 2.91 -11.54
CA SER A 18 -5.34 2.85 -10.09
C SER A 18 -6.11 3.95 -9.39
N LEU A 19 -6.75 3.62 -8.26
CA LEU A 19 -7.61 4.49 -7.48
C LEU A 19 -7.19 4.46 -6.00
N GLY A 20 -7.38 5.57 -5.29
CA GLY A 20 -7.04 5.68 -3.87
C GLY A 20 -8.11 6.42 -3.07
N PHE A 21 -9.22 5.76 -2.72
CA PHE A 21 -10.40 6.39 -2.12
C PHE A 21 -10.22 6.92 -0.70
N ALA A 22 -9.14 6.56 -0.02
CA ALA A 22 -8.77 7.17 1.27
C ALA A 22 -8.13 8.56 1.10
N TYR A 23 -7.77 8.96 -0.12
CA TYR A 23 -6.93 10.12 -0.40
C TYR A 23 -7.67 11.24 -1.15
N ALA A 24 -7.29 12.48 -0.86
CA ALA A 24 -7.78 13.63 -1.62
C ALA A 24 -7.19 13.65 -3.06
N PRO A 25 -7.95 13.96 -4.11
CA PRO A 25 -9.39 14.31 -4.06
C PRO A 25 -10.33 13.10 -4.23
N GLU A 26 -9.84 11.88 -4.35
CA GLU A 26 -10.61 10.71 -4.77
C GLU A 26 -11.66 10.28 -3.72
N PHE A 27 -11.48 10.64 -2.44
CA PHE A 27 -12.51 10.38 -1.42
C PHE A 27 -13.85 11.09 -1.69
N GLU A 28 -13.88 12.11 -2.55
CA GLU A 28 -15.11 12.82 -2.94
C GLU A 28 -16.03 12.01 -3.87
N TYR A 29 -15.52 10.94 -4.51
CA TYR A 29 -16.38 10.07 -5.32
C TYR A 29 -17.32 9.25 -4.43
N ASP A 30 -18.60 9.25 -4.80
CA ASP A 30 -19.57 8.24 -4.41
C ASP A 30 -19.64 7.11 -5.45
N GLU A 31 -20.33 6.02 -5.15
CA GLU A 31 -20.47 4.87 -6.04
C GLU A 31 -20.96 5.25 -7.45
N LYS A 32 -21.92 6.19 -7.52
CA LYS A 32 -22.50 6.62 -8.80
C LYS A 32 -21.49 7.38 -9.66
N SER A 33 -20.84 8.36 -9.09
CA SER A 33 -19.82 9.17 -9.78
C SER A 33 -18.58 8.33 -10.14
N LEU A 34 -18.24 7.32 -9.31
CA LEU A 34 -17.22 6.34 -9.62
C LEU A 34 -17.56 5.53 -10.87
N ILE A 35 -18.76 4.94 -10.94
CA ILE A 35 -19.22 4.18 -12.12
C ILE A 35 -19.25 5.08 -13.35
N GLU A 36 -19.68 6.34 -13.22
CA GLU A 36 -19.71 7.28 -14.35
C GLU A 36 -18.30 7.58 -14.86
N VAL A 37 -17.35 7.87 -13.98
CA VAL A 37 -15.96 8.21 -14.36
C VAL A 37 -15.23 7.03 -14.97
N LEU A 38 -15.49 5.81 -14.48
CA LEU A 38 -14.89 4.57 -14.97
C LEU A 38 -15.65 3.96 -16.19
N SER A 39 -16.70 4.60 -16.67
CA SER A 39 -17.50 4.07 -17.79
C SER A 39 -16.72 3.73 -19.06
N PRO A 40 -15.58 4.40 -19.41
CA PRO A 40 -14.74 3.99 -20.53
C PRO A 40 -14.15 2.57 -20.43
N LEU A 41 -14.08 2.02 -19.20
CA LEU A 41 -13.57 0.67 -18.96
C LEU A 41 -14.63 -0.42 -19.18
N LYS A 42 -15.91 -0.06 -19.30
CA LYS A 42 -17.00 -1.03 -19.33
C LYS A 42 -16.79 -2.09 -20.43
N ASP A 43 -16.89 -3.36 -20.04
CA ASP A 43 -16.75 -4.54 -20.91
C ASP A 43 -15.39 -4.66 -21.64
N THR A 44 -14.35 -3.89 -21.24
CA THR A 44 -13.03 -3.91 -21.89
C THR A 44 -12.12 -5.03 -21.39
N GLY A 45 -12.40 -5.56 -20.19
CA GLY A 45 -11.50 -6.48 -19.48
C GLY A 45 -10.21 -5.83 -18.98
N ILE A 46 -10.13 -4.48 -18.96
CA ILE A 46 -9.02 -3.72 -18.38
C ILE A 46 -9.28 -3.59 -16.88
N PRO A 47 -8.30 -3.93 -16.03
CA PRO A 47 -8.52 -3.94 -14.59
C PRO A 47 -8.49 -2.53 -13.95
N ILE A 48 -9.20 -2.41 -12.85
CA ILE A 48 -8.95 -1.36 -11.85
C ILE A 48 -8.21 -1.96 -10.66
N THR A 49 -7.29 -1.19 -10.09
CA THR A 49 -6.66 -1.46 -8.80
C THR A 49 -7.06 -0.38 -7.81
N THR A 50 -7.23 -0.72 -6.54
CA THR A 50 -7.75 0.28 -5.60
C THR A 50 -7.23 0.10 -4.17
N HIS A 51 -6.75 1.21 -3.60
CA HIS A 51 -6.77 1.44 -2.16
C HIS A 51 -8.21 1.81 -1.80
N VAL A 52 -8.86 0.98 -0.99
CA VAL A 52 -10.28 1.20 -0.60
C VAL A 52 -10.43 2.39 0.34
N ARG A 53 -11.65 2.87 0.52
CA ARG A 53 -11.97 4.07 1.31
C ARG A 53 -11.58 3.95 2.79
N SER A 54 -11.73 2.75 3.37
CA SER A 54 -11.32 2.42 4.74
C SER A 54 -10.89 0.98 4.82
N GLU A 55 -9.83 0.73 5.55
CA GLU A 55 -9.30 -0.60 5.88
C GLU A 55 -9.54 -0.94 7.38
N GLY A 56 -10.20 -0.03 8.11
CA GLY A 56 -10.59 -0.14 9.52
C GLY A 56 -12.05 -0.53 9.73
N ASP A 57 -12.78 0.32 10.44
CA ASP A 57 -14.15 0.05 10.86
C ASP A 57 -15.12 -0.16 9.69
N SER A 58 -14.94 0.56 8.59
CA SER A 58 -15.78 0.46 7.38
C SER A 58 -15.13 -0.38 6.27
N LEU A 59 -14.19 -1.29 6.58
CA LEU A 59 -13.50 -2.12 5.59
C LEU A 59 -14.46 -2.85 4.64
N ILE A 60 -15.46 -3.53 5.19
CA ILE A 60 -16.38 -4.36 4.40
C ILE A 60 -17.25 -3.52 3.48
N GLU A 61 -17.75 -2.38 3.98
CA GLU A 61 -18.54 -1.42 3.20
C GLU A 61 -17.71 -0.84 2.06
N SER A 62 -16.46 -0.48 2.34
CA SER A 62 -15.49 0.04 1.35
C SER A 62 -15.16 -0.99 0.25
N GLN A 63 -15.05 -2.26 0.62
CA GLN A 63 -14.85 -3.34 -0.35
C GLN A 63 -16.11 -3.59 -1.19
N LYS A 64 -17.31 -3.51 -0.60
CA LYS A 64 -18.58 -3.62 -1.35
C LYS A 64 -18.74 -2.49 -2.36
N GLU A 65 -18.36 -1.26 -2.01
CA GLU A 65 -18.40 -0.09 -2.91
C GLU A 65 -17.67 -0.37 -4.23
N VAL A 66 -16.43 -0.82 -4.15
CA VAL A 66 -15.61 -1.10 -5.35
C VAL A 66 -16.03 -2.38 -6.09
N LEU A 67 -16.54 -3.37 -5.36
CA LEU A 67 -17.12 -4.58 -5.96
C LEU A 67 -18.38 -4.28 -6.77
N HIS A 68 -19.26 -3.40 -6.26
CA HIS A 68 -20.46 -2.96 -7.00
C HIS A 68 -20.06 -2.23 -8.28
N ALA A 69 -19.07 -1.32 -8.23
CA ALA A 69 -18.59 -0.63 -9.43
C ALA A 69 -18.00 -1.59 -10.47
N ALA A 70 -17.14 -2.52 -10.03
CA ALA A 70 -16.55 -3.53 -10.92
C ALA A 70 -17.61 -4.42 -11.57
N LYS A 71 -18.63 -4.83 -10.81
CA LYS A 71 -19.76 -5.64 -11.28
C LYS A 71 -20.63 -4.86 -12.29
N ALA A 72 -20.93 -3.59 -12.01
CA ALA A 72 -21.74 -2.75 -12.89
C ALA A 72 -21.06 -2.47 -14.24
N LEU A 73 -19.73 -2.43 -14.25
CA LEU A 73 -18.92 -2.16 -15.43
C LEU A 73 -18.39 -3.43 -16.12
N HIS A 74 -18.59 -4.61 -15.52
CA HIS A 74 -18.04 -5.90 -15.97
C HIS A 74 -16.52 -5.85 -16.21
N ILE A 75 -15.77 -5.31 -15.25
CA ILE A 75 -14.31 -5.18 -15.31
C ILE A 75 -13.63 -5.97 -14.20
N PRO A 76 -12.38 -6.43 -14.41
CA PRO A 76 -11.57 -7.03 -13.36
C PRO A 76 -11.27 -6.02 -12.24
N LEU A 77 -11.30 -6.49 -11.00
CA LEU A 77 -10.97 -5.71 -9.80
C LEU A 77 -9.76 -6.32 -9.09
N HIS A 78 -8.83 -5.46 -8.72
CA HIS A 78 -7.73 -5.78 -7.82
C HIS A 78 -7.81 -4.88 -6.59
N ILE A 79 -7.91 -5.46 -5.39
CA ILE A 79 -7.91 -4.71 -4.14
C ILE A 79 -6.49 -4.69 -3.61
N SER A 80 -5.90 -3.49 -3.48
CA SER A 80 -4.52 -3.30 -3.10
C SER A 80 -4.31 -3.46 -1.59
N HIS A 81 -3.18 -4.03 -1.19
CA HIS A 81 -2.60 -4.13 0.16
C HIS A 81 -3.61 -4.39 1.30
N VAL A 82 -4.51 -5.37 1.08
CA VAL A 82 -5.61 -5.70 2.01
C VAL A 82 -5.10 -5.94 3.42
N LYS A 83 -5.70 -5.27 4.39
CA LYS A 83 -5.46 -5.45 5.82
C LYS A 83 -6.69 -5.10 6.65
N CYS A 84 -6.68 -5.45 7.93
CA CYS A 84 -7.67 -5.02 8.91
C CYS A 84 -7.01 -4.10 9.90
N ILE A 85 -7.28 -2.77 9.81
CA ILE A 85 -6.70 -1.77 10.69
C ILE A 85 -7.47 -1.71 12.01
N GLY A 86 -6.70 -1.74 13.12
CA GLY A 86 -7.23 -1.61 14.47
C GLY A 86 -7.56 -2.96 15.12
N LYS A 87 -7.09 -3.15 16.35
CA LYS A 87 -7.20 -4.42 17.10
C LYS A 87 -8.63 -4.95 17.23
N LYS A 88 -9.63 -4.07 17.30
CA LYS A 88 -11.05 -4.43 17.38
C LYS A 88 -11.58 -5.10 16.10
N ASN A 89 -10.92 -4.89 14.98
CA ASN A 89 -11.28 -5.40 13.66
C ASN A 89 -10.60 -6.72 13.30
N TRP A 90 -9.53 -7.11 14.04
CA TRP A 90 -8.74 -8.30 13.72
C TRP A 90 -9.56 -9.59 13.86
N GLY A 91 -9.22 -10.57 13.04
CA GLY A 91 -9.91 -11.86 12.93
C GLY A 91 -11.27 -11.73 12.24
N THR A 92 -12.21 -11.07 12.88
CA THR A 92 -13.61 -11.00 12.40
C THR A 92 -13.73 -10.38 11.01
N LYS A 93 -13.12 -9.21 10.78
CA LYS A 93 -13.19 -8.55 9.47
C LYS A 93 -12.37 -9.24 8.40
N CYS A 94 -11.28 -9.90 8.75
CA CYS A 94 -10.51 -10.73 7.83
C CYS A 94 -11.37 -11.86 7.25
N GLU A 95 -12.06 -12.62 8.12
CA GLU A 95 -12.96 -13.68 7.68
C GLU A 95 -14.14 -13.17 6.85
N GLU A 96 -14.68 -12.00 7.22
CA GLU A 96 -15.81 -11.38 6.51
C GLU A 96 -15.37 -10.92 5.11
N ALA A 97 -14.20 -10.30 4.98
CA ALA A 97 -13.61 -9.90 3.70
C ALA A 97 -13.36 -11.09 2.78
N LEU A 98 -12.74 -12.17 3.30
CA LEU A 98 -12.50 -13.37 2.50
C LEU A 98 -13.81 -14.03 2.03
N ARG A 99 -14.85 -14.06 2.87
CA ARG A 99 -16.19 -14.55 2.47
C ARG A 99 -16.80 -13.66 1.38
N LEU A 100 -16.71 -12.34 1.52
CA LEU A 100 -17.17 -11.38 0.52
C LEU A 100 -16.45 -11.58 -0.82
N PHE A 101 -15.13 -11.77 -0.81
CA PHE A 101 -14.34 -12.03 -2.00
C PHE A 101 -14.73 -13.35 -2.68
N ALA A 102 -14.88 -14.41 -1.91
CA ALA A 102 -15.33 -15.70 -2.43
C ALA A 102 -16.73 -15.61 -3.07
N GLN A 103 -17.66 -14.90 -2.43
CA GLN A 103 -18.99 -14.66 -2.98
C GLN A 103 -18.93 -13.85 -4.29
N ALA A 104 -18.18 -12.76 -4.33
CA ALA A 104 -18.04 -11.93 -5.53
C ALA A 104 -17.49 -12.72 -6.73
N ARG A 105 -16.50 -13.61 -6.48
CA ARG A 105 -15.96 -14.52 -7.50
C ARG A 105 -17.01 -15.53 -7.98
N ALA A 106 -17.79 -16.10 -7.05
CA ALA A 106 -18.88 -17.03 -7.40
C ALA A 106 -19.98 -16.34 -8.24
N GLU A 107 -20.15 -15.04 -8.08
CA GLU A 107 -21.06 -14.18 -8.87
C GLU A 107 -20.44 -13.72 -10.21
N GLY A 108 -19.19 -14.15 -10.51
CA GLY A 108 -18.52 -13.91 -11.78
C GLY A 108 -17.62 -12.68 -11.83
N VAL A 109 -17.38 -11.99 -10.72
CA VAL A 109 -16.41 -10.90 -10.67
C VAL A 109 -14.99 -11.47 -10.74
N GLN A 110 -14.19 -11.00 -11.68
CA GLN A 110 -12.75 -11.30 -11.73
C GLN A 110 -12.05 -10.47 -10.65
N LEU A 111 -11.88 -11.08 -9.48
CA LEU A 111 -11.35 -10.44 -8.29
C LEU A 111 -10.08 -11.12 -7.81
N ASP A 112 -9.02 -10.35 -7.65
CA ASP A 112 -7.85 -10.68 -6.86
C ASP A 112 -7.45 -9.52 -5.93
N PHE A 113 -6.46 -9.74 -5.10
CA PHE A 113 -5.97 -8.74 -4.16
C PHE A 113 -4.50 -8.97 -3.87
N ASP A 114 -3.87 -8.00 -3.23
CA ASP A 114 -2.49 -8.13 -2.79
C ASP A 114 -2.28 -7.71 -1.33
N LEU A 115 -1.12 -8.02 -0.80
CA LEU A 115 -0.60 -7.51 0.45
C LEU A 115 0.92 -7.67 0.55
N TYR A 116 1.54 -6.90 1.43
CA TYR A 116 2.98 -6.93 1.70
C TYR A 116 3.28 -7.68 3.01
N PRO A 117 4.49 -8.25 3.19
CA PRO A 117 4.82 -9.16 4.31
C PRO A 117 5.23 -8.39 5.59
N TYR A 118 4.49 -7.36 5.99
CA TYR A 118 4.74 -6.53 7.18
C TYR A 118 3.44 -6.13 7.86
N LEU A 119 3.51 -5.91 9.18
CA LEU A 119 2.37 -5.44 9.99
C LEU A 119 2.28 -3.93 10.08
N THR A 120 3.32 -3.26 9.61
CA THR A 120 3.45 -1.80 9.60
C THR A 120 3.12 -1.29 8.21
N GLY A 121 2.27 -0.28 8.14
CA GLY A 121 1.96 0.47 6.92
C GLY A 121 2.93 1.61 6.69
N SER A 122 2.79 2.30 5.56
CA SER A 122 3.49 3.54 5.25
C SER A 122 2.69 4.38 4.27
N THR A 123 2.40 5.62 4.66
CA THR A 123 1.77 6.63 3.80
C THR A 123 2.15 8.04 4.28
N GLN A 124 1.49 9.09 3.78
CA GLN A 124 1.74 10.46 4.24
C GLN A 124 1.02 10.73 5.57
N LEU A 125 1.70 11.34 6.55
CA LEU A 125 1.14 11.64 7.87
C LEU A 125 -0.11 12.53 7.81
N VAL A 126 -0.28 13.34 6.78
CA VAL A 126 -1.46 14.20 6.59
C VAL A 126 -2.76 13.40 6.46
N HIS A 127 -2.69 12.11 6.09
CA HIS A 127 -3.87 11.24 5.93
C HIS A 127 -4.49 10.78 7.25
N VAL A 128 -3.85 11.03 8.39
CA VAL A 128 -4.53 10.84 9.69
C VAL A 128 -5.59 11.91 9.97
N LEU A 129 -5.59 13.01 9.19
CA LEU A 129 -6.59 14.07 9.31
C LEU A 129 -7.87 13.71 8.54
N PRO A 130 -9.06 14.08 9.07
CA PRO A 130 -10.31 13.80 8.36
C PRO A 130 -10.38 14.53 7.02
N PRO A 131 -11.16 14.01 6.06
CA PRO A 131 -11.26 14.53 4.69
C PRO A 131 -11.56 16.03 4.59
N GLU A 132 -12.44 16.55 5.45
CA GLU A 132 -12.76 17.99 5.44
C GLU A 132 -11.56 18.87 5.81
N CYS A 133 -10.65 18.36 6.63
CA CYS A 133 -9.41 19.07 6.95
C CYS A 133 -8.44 19.10 5.75
N GLN A 134 -8.47 18.09 4.91
CA GLN A 134 -7.57 17.95 3.76
C GLN A 134 -8.01 18.75 2.51
N LYS A 135 -9.25 19.21 2.46
CA LYS A 135 -9.78 20.00 1.32
C LYS A 135 -9.02 21.29 1.10
N GLY A 136 -8.73 21.60 -0.17
CA GLY A 136 -8.10 22.84 -0.59
C GLY A 136 -6.57 22.83 -0.65
N GLY A 137 -5.96 21.67 -0.39
CA GLY A 137 -4.51 21.50 -0.51
C GLY A 137 -3.71 21.99 0.69
N THR A 138 -2.39 21.87 0.61
CA THR A 138 -1.45 22.05 1.73
C THR A 138 -1.58 23.40 2.44
N ASP A 139 -1.67 24.50 1.71
CA ASP A 139 -1.77 25.84 2.31
C ASP A 139 -3.04 26.00 3.16
N GLU A 140 -4.14 25.41 2.71
CA GLU A 140 -5.41 25.49 3.40
C GLU A 140 -5.43 24.56 4.64
N ILE A 141 -4.81 23.38 4.57
CA ILE A 141 -4.58 22.50 5.71
C ILE A 141 -3.79 23.26 6.78
N ILE A 142 -2.65 23.85 6.41
CA ILE A 142 -1.80 24.61 7.33
C ILE A 142 -2.56 25.78 7.94
N ARG A 143 -3.36 26.49 7.16
CA ARG A 143 -4.18 27.59 7.66
C ARG A 143 -5.16 27.12 8.74
N ARG A 144 -5.85 26.00 8.50
CA ARG A 144 -6.77 25.37 9.49
C ARG A 144 -6.01 24.94 10.73
N LEU A 145 -4.87 24.25 10.57
CA LEU A 145 -4.06 23.77 11.70
C LEU A 145 -3.43 24.92 12.53
N LYS A 146 -3.29 26.13 12.01
CA LYS A 146 -2.87 27.32 12.76
C LYS A 146 -3.99 27.94 13.59
N ASP A 147 -5.26 27.66 13.29
CA ASP A 147 -6.41 28.16 14.03
C ASP A 147 -6.66 27.29 15.28
N ARG A 148 -6.50 27.88 16.46
CA ARG A 148 -6.68 27.20 17.75
C ARG A 148 -8.11 26.69 17.97
N THR A 149 -9.11 27.37 17.42
CA THR A 149 -10.51 26.95 17.54
C THR A 149 -10.74 25.72 16.66
N TYR A 150 -10.20 25.72 15.45
CA TYR A 150 -10.26 24.58 14.56
C TYR A 150 -9.54 23.36 15.14
N ARG A 151 -8.33 23.52 15.74
CA ARG A 151 -7.61 22.41 16.41
C ARG A 151 -8.45 21.75 17.49
N LYS A 152 -9.15 22.53 18.33
CA LYS A 152 -10.02 21.96 19.37
C LYS A 152 -11.12 21.09 18.76
N HIS A 153 -11.79 21.58 17.75
CA HIS A 153 -12.79 20.80 17.02
C HIS A 153 -12.17 19.53 16.40
N LEU A 154 -11.06 19.66 15.69
CA LEU A 154 -10.36 18.55 15.06
C LEU A 154 -9.92 17.48 16.06
N THR A 155 -9.43 17.90 17.23
CA THR A 155 -9.06 16.99 18.32
C THR A 155 -10.26 16.16 18.81
N GLU A 156 -11.44 16.76 18.94
CA GLU A 156 -12.65 16.02 19.33
C GLU A 156 -13.10 15.05 18.23
N VAL A 157 -12.97 15.43 16.96
CA VAL A 157 -13.21 14.53 15.82
C VAL A 157 -12.26 13.32 15.86
N LEU A 158 -10.96 13.55 16.03
CA LEU A 158 -9.95 12.49 16.05
C LEU A 158 -10.04 11.57 17.29
N LYS A 159 -10.65 12.00 18.39
CA LYS A 159 -10.94 11.17 19.58
C LYS A 159 -12.15 10.26 19.43
N THR A 160 -12.93 10.45 18.38
CA THR A 160 -14.22 9.78 18.21
C THR A 160 -14.14 8.75 17.07
N PRO A 161 -14.61 7.50 17.26
CA PRO A 161 -14.75 6.56 16.16
C PRO A 161 -15.57 7.16 15.02
N SER A 162 -15.23 6.86 13.78
CA SER A 162 -15.89 7.43 12.59
C SER A 162 -16.15 6.37 11.54
N ASP A 163 -17.34 6.40 10.96
CA ASP A 163 -17.70 5.63 9.76
C ASP A 163 -17.44 6.42 8.47
N GLU A 164 -17.15 7.73 8.59
CA GLU A 164 -16.97 8.64 7.44
C GLU A 164 -15.55 8.64 6.90
N PHE A 165 -14.56 8.33 7.75
CA PHE A 165 -13.15 8.23 7.37
C PHE A 165 -12.40 7.25 8.28
N GLU A 166 -11.26 6.79 7.81
CA GLU A 166 -10.38 5.93 8.59
C GLU A 166 -9.62 6.73 9.65
N ASN A 167 -10.11 6.69 10.89
CA ASN A 167 -9.48 7.38 12.00
C ASN A 167 -8.31 6.57 12.58
N ILE A 168 -7.15 6.63 11.92
CA ILE A 168 -5.93 5.90 12.32
C ILE A 168 -5.50 6.26 13.74
N VAL A 169 -5.73 7.51 14.19
CA VAL A 169 -5.40 7.94 15.55
C VAL A 169 -6.22 7.17 16.60
N GLU A 170 -7.51 6.96 16.35
CA GLU A 170 -8.37 6.16 17.24
C GLU A 170 -8.06 4.66 17.14
N LEU A 171 -7.82 4.16 15.92
CA LEU A 171 -7.62 2.74 15.65
C LEU A 171 -6.27 2.21 16.14
N ALA A 172 -5.20 3.00 16.03
CA ALA A 172 -3.82 2.59 16.34
C ALA A 172 -3.27 3.25 17.62
N GLY A 173 -3.58 4.52 17.85
CA GLY A 173 -2.97 5.33 18.89
C GLY A 173 -1.67 6.02 18.46
N PHE A 174 -1.32 7.12 19.11
CA PHE A 174 -0.12 7.90 18.79
C PHE A 174 1.20 7.17 19.08
N ASP A 175 1.18 6.13 19.90
CA ASP A 175 2.29 5.24 20.19
C ASP A 175 2.59 4.23 19.08
N GLN A 176 1.72 4.15 18.07
CA GLN A 176 1.88 3.30 16.89
C GLN A 176 2.06 4.10 15.58
N ILE A 177 2.01 5.44 15.63
CA ILE A 177 2.17 6.33 14.48
C ILE A 177 3.54 7.00 14.56
N TYR A 178 4.43 6.66 13.63
CA TYR A 178 5.82 7.13 13.58
C TYR A 178 5.97 8.23 12.52
N ALA A 179 6.59 9.36 12.88
CA ALA A 179 7.03 10.38 11.92
C ALA A 179 8.36 9.94 11.29
N SER A 180 8.30 9.36 10.10
CA SER A 180 9.42 8.69 9.45
C SER A 180 10.38 9.68 8.76
N THR A 181 9.84 10.66 8.02
CA THR A 181 10.65 11.66 7.30
C THR A 181 10.42 13.03 7.88
N LEU A 182 11.40 13.54 8.62
CA LEU A 182 11.40 14.88 9.21
C LEU A 182 12.65 15.62 8.74
N HIS A 183 12.47 16.80 8.15
CA HIS A 183 13.54 17.52 7.45
C HIS A 183 13.94 18.82 8.16
N THR A 184 13.03 19.47 8.88
CA THR A 184 13.30 20.75 9.54
C THR A 184 14.27 20.59 10.70
N GLU A 185 15.05 21.65 10.98
CA GLU A 185 15.98 21.69 12.10
C GLU A 185 15.29 21.38 13.45
N LYS A 186 14.02 21.77 13.56
CA LYS A 186 13.22 21.57 14.77
C LYS A 186 12.89 20.09 15.02
N TYR A 187 12.60 19.32 13.96
CA TYR A 187 12.07 17.97 14.10
C TYR A 187 12.96 16.85 13.57
N LYS A 188 13.97 17.13 12.75
CA LYS A 188 14.82 16.08 12.11
C LYS A 188 15.45 15.08 13.09
N ALA A 189 15.73 15.52 14.35
CA ALA A 189 16.28 14.63 15.37
C ALA A 189 15.29 13.59 15.90
N TYR A 190 14.01 13.75 15.60
CA TYR A 190 12.94 12.84 16.01
C TYR A 190 12.50 11.89 14.88
N ALA A 191 13.15 11.91 13.73
CA ALA A 191 12.80 11.02 12.62
C ALA A 191 12.82 9.54 13.05
N GLY A 192 11.73 8.82 12.76
CA GLY A 192 11.52 7.44 13.17
C GLY A 192 10.98 7.25 14.59
N LYS A 193 10.63 8.33 15.30
CA LYS A 193 9.95 8.26 16.60
C LYS A 193 8.43 8.35 16.42
N THR A 194 7.70 7.78 17.38
CA THR A 194 6.25 7.92 17.42
C THR A 194 5.83 9.34 17.77
N ILE A 195 4.62 9.72 17.36
CA ILE A 195 4.03 11.02 17.75
C ILE A 195 3.95 11.15 19.27
N GLN A 196 3.65 10.05 19.99
CA GLN A 196 3.63 10.04 21.43
C GLN A 196 5.02 10.32 22.03
N GLU A 197 6.08 9.65 21.55
CA GLU A 197 7.45 9.91 22.02
C GLU A 197 7.88 11.36 21.77
N ILE A 198 7.54 11.92 20.60
CA ILE A 198 7.86 13.33 20.28
C ILE A 198 7.11 14.27 21.23
N ALA A 199 5.84 13.99 21.52
CA ALA A 199 5.03 14.75 22.46
C ALA A 199 5.65 14.73 23.87
N ASP A 200 6.05 13.56 24.34
CA ASP A 200 6.69 13.37 25.65
C ASP A 200 8.04 14.13 25.74
N PHE A 201 8.88 14.06 24.69
CA PHE A 201 10.15 14.78 24.65
C PHE A 201 9.99 16.30 24.62
N THR A 202 8.94 16.78 23.97
CA THR A 202 8.68 18.23 23.84
C THR A 202 7.81 18.79 24.96
N GLY A 203 7.19 17.92 25.77
CA GLY A 203 6.25 18.30 26.83
C GLY A 203 4.92 18.83 26.31
N ASN A 204 4.52 18.46 25.10
CA ASN A 204 3.30 18.90 24.43
C ASN A 204 2.22 17.80 24.46
N ASP A 205 0.98 18.20 24.15
CA ASP A 205 -0.11 17.26 23.87
C ASP A 205 0.16 16.54 22.54
N PRO A 206 -0.13 15.23 22.40
CA PRO A 206 0.12 14.48 21.16
C PRO A 206 -0.63 15.02 19.93
N TYR A 207 -1.87 15.51 20.09
CA TYR A 207 -2.62 16.13 19.00
C TYR A 207 -1.96 17.43 18.53
N ASP A 208 -1.58 18.30 19.46
CA ASP A 208 -0.85 19.52 19.13
C ASP A 208 0.51 19.21 18.50
N THR A 209 1.20 18.17 18.95
CA THR A 209 2.46 17.69 18.35
C THR A 209 2.25 17.26 16.90
N LEU A 210 1.22 16.47 16.61
CA LEU A 210 0.84 16.09 15.24
C LEU A 210 0.62 17.32 14.35
N TYR A 211 -0.18 18.29 14.83
CA TYR A 211 -0.50 19.50 14.06
C TYR A 211 0.72 20.37 13.82
N ASP A 212 1.57 20.52 14.83
CA ASP A 212 2.80 21.32 14.73
C ASP A 212 3.83 20.69 13.78
N ILE A 213 3.96 19.37 13.77
CA ILE A 213 4.79 18.63 12.80
C ILE A 213 4.28 18.88 11.38
N LEU A 214 2.97 18.70 11.15
CA LEU A 214 2.38 18.92 9.82
C LEU A 214 2.55 20.36 9.32
N ILE A 215 2.44 21.36 10.20
CA ILE A 215 2.69 22.76 9.86
C ILE A 215 4.16 22.99 9.50
N GLU A 216 5.07 22.56 10.38
CA GLU A 216 6.51 22.83 10.24
C GLU A 216 7.11 22.14 9.01
N GLU A 217 6.70 20.88 8.76
CA GLU A 217 7.16 20.07 7.65
C GLU A 217 6.34 20.28 6.35
N ASN A 218 5.48 21.30 6.31
CA ASN A 218 4.64 21.61 5.13
C ASN A 218 3.81 20.41 4.65
N CYS A 219 3.28 19.61 5.57
CA CYS A 219 2.55 18.35 5.34
C CYS A 219 3.35 17.28 4.58
N GLN A 220 4.67 17.44 4.40
CA GLN A 220 5.53 16.50 3.66
C GLN A 220 6.22 15.51 4.61
N VAL A 221 5.44 14.79 5.39
CA VAL A 221 5.92 13.78 6.32
C VAL A 221 5.41 12.42 5.92
N THR A 222 6.30 11.47 5.67
CA THR A 222 5.93 10.07 5.57
C THR A 222 5.75 9.51 6.97
N MET A 223 4.67 8.81 7.22
CA MET A 223 4.47 8.05 8.45
C MET A 223 4.69 6.56 8.23
N LEU A 224 5.02 5.87 9.32
CA LEU A 224 4.85 4.44 9.48
C LEU A 224 3.82 4.21 10.58
N ASP A 225 2.99 3.17 10.43
CA ASP A 225 1.96 2.85 11.39
C ASP A 225 1.83 1.35 11.58
N THR A 226 1.94 0.87 12.83
CA THR A 226 1.78 -0.56 13.15
C THR A 226 0.32 -0.86 13.42
N ILE A 227 -0.37 -1.42 12.43
CA ILE A 227 -1.83 -1.42 12.35
C ILE A 227 -2.46 -2.77 12.04
N ALA A 228 -1.67 -3.77 11.61
CA ALA A 228 -2.16 -5.06 11.17
C ALA A 228 -1.84 -6.21 12.14
N SER A 229 -2.58 -7.30 12.03
CA SER A 229 -2.34 -8.56 12.73
C SER A 229 -1.58 -9.54 11.83
N GLU A 230 -0.59 -10.24 12.38
CA GLU A 230 0.10 -11.30 11.63
C GLU A 230 -0.85 -12.46 11.27
N GLU A 231 -1.76 -12.80 12.16
CA GLU A 231 -2.74 -13.86 11.93
C GLU A 231 -3.63 -13.53 10.73
N ASP A 232 -4.17 -12.31 10.67
CA ASP A 232 -4.98 -11.85 9.54
C ASP A 232 -4.16 -11.78 8.25
N MET A 233 -2.94 -11.24 8.32
CA MET A 233 -2.04 -11.16 7.16
C MET A 233 -1.76 -12.56 6.59
N LEU A 234 -1.44 -13.54 7.43
CA LEU A 234 -1.21 -14.91 6.98
C LEU A 234 -2.49 -15.60 6.49
N HIS A 235 -3.65 -15.24 7.05
CA HIS A 235 -4.94 -15.75 6.59
C HIS A 235 -5.26 -15.23 5.19
N PHE A 236 -5.11 -13.94 4.92
CA PHE A 236 -5.22 -13.39 3.58
C PHE A 236 -4.21 -14.01 2.61
N LEU A 237 -2.94 -14.16 3.01
CA LEU A 237 -1.89 -14.73 2.15
C LEU A 237 -2.14 -16.18 1.73
N LYS A 238 -2.89 -16.95 2.51
CA LYS A 238 -3.27 -18.32 2.17
C LYS A 238 -4.35 -18.43 1.10
N ASP A 239 -5.12 -17.35 0.84
CA ASP A 239 -6.09 -17.35 -0.26
C ASP A 239 -5.34 -17.52 -1.59
N GLU A 240 -5.90 -18.36 -2.48
CA GLU A 240 -5.29 -18.63 -3.79
C GLU A 240 -5.23 -17.38 -4.70
N TYR A 241 -6.04 -16.37 -4.42
CA TYR A 241 -6.12 -15.11 -5.17
C TYR A 241 -5.27 -13.99 -4.56
N ALA A 242 -4.55 -14.23 -3.49
CA ALA A 242 -3.62 -13.27 -2.91
C ALA A 242 -2.33 -13.15 -3.71
N ASN A 243 -1.90 -11.95 -4.01
CA ASN A 243 -0.59 -11.61 -4.54
C ASN A 243 0.31 -11.08 -3.42
N LEU A 244 1.61 -11.26 -3.56
CA LEU A 244 2.62 -10.67 -2.68
C LEU A 244 3.28 -9.48 -3.39
N ILE A 245 3.29 -8.33 -2.73
CA ILE A 245 3.86 -7.09 -3.26
C ILE A 245 4.86 -6.47 -2.28
N SER A 246 5.56 -5.44 -2.72
CA SER A 246 6.40 -4.62 -1.85
C SER A 246 5.63 -3.43 -1.28
N ASP A 247 4.70 -2.85 -2.04
CA ASP A 247 4.06 -1.57 -1.75
C ASP A 247 5.09 -0.48 -1.39
N ALA A 248 6.23 -0.49 -2.10
CA ALA A 248 7.38 0.36 -1.81
C ALA A 248 7.10 1.83 -2.12
N ILE A 249 7.35 2.70 -1.14
CA ILE A 249 7.37 4.15 -1.30
C ILE A 249 8.79 4.62 -1.07
N TYR A 250 9.35 5.37 -2.02
CA TYR A 250 10.71 5.93 -1.96
C TYR A 250 10.62 7.40 -1.51
N PRO A 251 10.76 7.71 -0.20
CA PRO A 251 10.76 9.08 0.27
C PRO A 251 12.05 9.81 -0.13
N ALA A 252 12.01 11.13 -0.15
CA ALA A 252 13.16 11.96 -0.49
C ALA A 252 14.24 12.03 0.61
N GLY A 253 14.21 11.13 1.58
CA GLY A 253 15.15 11.04 2.70
C GLY A 253 14.44 10.57 3.99
N GLY A 254 15.18 10.54 5.10
CA GLY A 254 14.67 10.07 6.38
C GLY A 254 14.71 8.55 6.52
N LYS A 255 14.02 8.03 7.54
CA LYS A 255 13.84 6.59 7.76
C LYS A 255 12.58 6.11 7.06
N TYR A 256 12.69 5.23 6.11
CA TYR A 256 11.55 4.67 5.38
C TYR A 256 11.32 3.19 5.72
N HIS A 257 10.24 2.66 5.21
CA HIS A 257 9.85 1.29 5.49
C HIS A 257 10.83 0.28 4.87
N PRO A 258 11.33 -0.75 5.59
CA PRO A 258 12.25 -1.74 5.05
C PRO A 258 11.68 -2.55 3.87
N ARG A 259 10.36 -2.54 3.65
CA ARG A 259 9.71 -3.20 2.51
C ARG A 259 10.22 -2.72 1.15
N VAL A 260 10.84 -1.54 1.10
CA VAL A 260 11.47 -0.99 -0.11
C VAL A 260 12.53 -1.95 -0.67
N TYR A 261 13.35 -2.54 0.19
CA TYR A 261 14.43 -3.46 -0.21
C TYR A 261 14.21 -4.91 0.20
N ALA A 262 13.39 -5.18 1.20
CA ALA A 262 13.34 -6.48 1.85
C ALA A 262 12.02 -7.26 1.67
N ALA A 263 10.96 -6.71 1.05
CA ALA A 263 9.65 -7.36 0.98
C ALA A 263 9.73 -8.79 0.41
N PHE A 264 10.22 -8.94 -0.81
CA PHE A 264 10.28 -10.24 -1.47
C PHE A 264 11.34 -11.20 -0.87
N PRO A 265 12.56 -10.74 -0.56
CA PRO A 265 13.54 -11.58 0.15
C PRO A 265 13.03 -12.05 1.51
N LYS A 266 12.29 -11.23 2.27
CA LYS A 266 11.67 -11.64 3.54
C LYS A 266 10.69 -12.80 3.36
N VAL A 267 9.88 -12.80 2.31
CA VAL A 267 8.99 -13.92 2.02
C VAL A 267 9.80 -15.22 1.82
N LEU A 268 10.88 -15.16 1.04
CA LEU A 268 11.71 -16.34 0.76
C LEU A 268 12.45 -16.82 2.01
N THR A 269 12.96 -15.94 2.83
CA THR A 269 13.71 -16.31 4.03
C THR A 269 12.78 -16.69 5.18
N ASP A 270 11.89 -15.82 5.60
CA ASP A 270 11.03 -16.01 6.77
C ASP A 270 9.91 -17.02 6.48
N TYR A 271 9.10 -16.82 5.43
CA TYR A 271 7.90 -17.64 5.23
C TYR A 271 8.16 -18.95 4.50
N VAL A 272 9.18 -19.03 3.63
CA VAL A 272 9.53 -20.28 2.93
C VAL A 272 10.58 -21.06 3.72
N ARG A 273 11.80 -20.51 3.89
CA ARG A 273 12.94 -21.23 4.47
C ARG A 273 12.73 -21.54 5.97
N ASP A 274 12.48 -20.49 6.77
CA ASP A 274 12.55 -20.59 8.22
C ASP A 274 11.25 -21.11 8.85
N ARG A 275 10.09 -20.59 8.43
CA ARG A 275 8.78 -20.93 9.00
C ARG A 275 7.98 -21.93 8.18
N GLN A 276 8.37 -22.22 6.94
CA GLN A 276 7.74 -23.19 6.04
C GLN A 276 6.21 -23.00 5.89
N ILE A 277 5.77 -21.74 5.82
CA ILE A 277 4.37 -21.36 5.64
C ILE A 277 3.92 -21.62 4.20
N PHE A 278 4.82 -21.41 3.24
CA PHE A 278 4.63 -21.64 1.80
C PHE A 278 5.74 -22.53 1.26
N THR A 279 5.47 -23.26 0.19
CA THR A 279 6.53 -23.78 -0.67
C THR A 279 7.17 -22.63 -1.46
N ILE A 280 8.37 -22.86 -1.98
CA ILE A 280 9.06 -21.84 -2.79
C ILE A 280 8.26 -21.54 -4.09
N GLU A 281 7.64 -22.56 -4.68
CA GLU A 281 6.81 -22.45 -5.87
C GLU A 281 5.57 -21.57 -5.62
N GLU A 282 4.86 -21.79 -4.51
CA GLU A 282 3.71 -20.98 -4.11
C GLU A 282 4.11 -19.52 -3.88
N ALA A 283 5.18 -19.27 -3.13
CA ALA A 283 5.67 -17.94 -2.84
C ALA A 283 6.08 -17.21 -4.13
N VAL A 284 6.89 -17.85 -4.99
CA VAL A 284 7.33 -17.28 -6.26
C VAL A 284 6.15 -17.00 -7.18
N TYR A 285 5.19 -17.92 -7.29
CA TYR A 285 3.99 -17.70 -8.11
C TYR A 285 3.18 -16.48 -7.65
N LYS A 286 2.98 -16.31 -6.33
CA LYS A 286 2.29 -15.15 -5.75
C LYS A 286 3.01 -13.82 -6.01
N MET A 287 4.34 -13.84 -6.14
CA MET A 287 5.16 -12.66 -6.42
C MET A 287 5.34 -12.35 -7.93
N THR A 288 4.99 -13.28 -8.83
CA THR A 288 5.33 -13.19 -10.25
C THR A 288 4.17 -13.54 -11.18
N GLY A 289 4.01 -14.81 -11.55
CA GLY A 289 3.06 -15.28 -12.57
C GLY A 289 1.62 -14.94 -12.24
N ARG A 290 1.26 -14.93 -10.95
CA ARG A 290 -0.07 -14.58 -10.51
C ARG A 290 -0.39 -13.10 -10.82
N ALA A 291 0.52 -12.19 -10.50
CA ALA A 291 0.35 -10.75 -10.77
C ALA A 291 0.39 -10.42 -12.28
N ALA A 292 1.22 -11.14 -13.04
CA ALA A 292 1.35 -10.95 -14.48
C ALA A 292 0.11 -11.37 -15.29
N LYS A 293 -0.61 -12.39 -14.81
CA LYS A 293 -1.74 -13.01 -15.55
C LYS A 293 -2.91 -12.06 -15.79
N PRO A 294 -3.47 -11.34 -14.81
CA PRO A 294 -4.56 -10.39 -15.03
C PRO A 294 -4.19 -9.25 -15.98
N LEU A 295 -2.92 -8.84 -15.96
CA LEU A 295 -2.36 -7.80 -16.81
C LEU A 295 -1.96 -8.30 -18.21
N ARG A 296 -2.12 -9.61 -18.48
CA ARG A 296 -1.78 -10.27 -19.75
C ARG A 296 -0.33 -10.04 -20.18
N LEU A 297 0.60 -10.02 -19.21
CA LEU A 297 2.02 -9.79 -19.46
C LEU A 297 2.72 -11.10 -19.90
N ASP A 298 3.64 -10.98 -20.85
CA ASP A 298 4.47 -12.10 -21.36
C ASP A 298 5.69 -12.35 -20.45
N ARG A 299 5.49 -12.37 -19.12
CA ARG A 299 6.53 -12.54 -18.09
C ARG A 299 5.98 -13.19 -16.82
N GLY A 300 6.83 -13.39 -15.82
CA GLY A 300 6.45 -13.96 -14.52
C GLY A 300 6.38 -15.49 -14.49
N VAL A 301 6.75 -16.16 -15.59
CA VAL A 301 6.84 -17.63 -15.70
C VAL A 301 8.08 -18.04 -16.51
N LEU A 302 8.64 -19.21 -16.22
CA LEU A 302 9.76 -19.77 -16.96
C LEU A 302 9.27 -20.65 -18.11
N GLU A 303 8.93 -19.99 -19.23
CA GLU A 303 8.47 -20.63 -20.47
C GLU A 303 9.21 -20.08 -21.69
N ALA A 304 9.42 -20.91 -22.70
CA ALA A 304 9.98 -20.47 -23.96
C ALA A 304 9.13 -19.39 -24.65
N GLY A 305 9.73 -18.28 -25.05
CA GLY A 305 9.05 -17.14 -25.68
C GLY A 305 8.59 -16.07 -24.69
N LYS A 306 8.72 -16.28 -23.38
CA LYS A 306 8.46 -15.25 -22.35
C LYS A 306 9.71 -14.41 -22.06
N ALA A 307 9.51 -13.23 -21.47
CA ALA A 307 10.60 -12.38 -21.04
C ALA A 307 11.51 -13.11 -20.03
N ALA A 308 12.81 -13.03 -20.24
CA ALA A 308 13.80 -13.67 -19.36
C ALA A 308 14.11 -12.77 -18.16
N ASP A 309 13.13 -12.57 -17.26
CA ASP A 309 13.29 -11.95 -15.96
C ASP A 309 13.50 -13.07 -14.94
N ILE A 310 14.76 -13.32 -14.58
CA ILE A 310 15.17 -14.55 -13.88
C ILE A 310 16.08 -14.20 -12.71
N ASN A 311 15.74 -14.71 -11.52
CA ASN A 311 16.61 -14.70 -10.36
C ASN A 311 17.24 -16.06 -10.16
N ILE A 312 18.56 -16.10 -9.93
CA ILE A 312 19.32 -17.30 -9.61
C ILE A 312 19.95 -17.11 -8.22
N PHE A 313 19.59 -17.98 -7.29
CA PHE A 313 20.02 -17.88 -5.90
C PHE A 313 19.97 -19.26 -5.21
N HIS A 314 20.69 -19.39 -4.11
CA HIS A 314 20.54 -20.48 -3.16
C HIS A 314 19.72 -19.99 -1.97
N LEU A 315 18.58 -20.63 -1.70
CA LEU A 315 17.64 -20.21 -0.64
C LEU A 315 18.33 -20.07 0.73
N GLU A 316 19.27 -20.99 1.03
CA GLU A 316 20.02 -21.00 2.29
C GLU A 316 20.97 -19.79 2.43
N ASN A 317 21.39 -19.18 1.33
CA ASN A 317 22.32 -18.06 1.33
C ASN A 317 21.64 -16.70 1.38
N LEU A 318 20.32 -16.65 1.15
CA LEU A 318 19.59 -15.39 1.17
C LEU A 318 19.62 -14.75 2.57
N LYS A 319 19.93 -13.46 2.62
CA LYS A 319 19.96 -12.65 3.83
C LYS A 319 19.19 -11.36 3.63
N VAL A 320 18.18 -11.14 4.47
CA VAL A 320 17.52 -9.85 4.61
C VAL A 320 18.34 -9.00 5.57
N LYS A 321 18.72 -7.81 5.14
CA LYS A 321 19.53 -6.87 5.93
C LYS A 321 18.76 -5.63 6.35
N ALA A 322 17.83 -5.18 5.50
CA ALA A 322 17.01 -4.01 5.82
C ALA A 322 16.04 -4.31 6.97
N ASP A 323 16.05 -3.44 7.96
CA ASP A 323 15.09 -3.41 9.07
C ASP A 323 14.60 -1.98 9.32
N PHE A 324 13.82 -1.74 10.37
CA PHE A 324 13.30 -0.40 10.70
C PHE A 324 14.38 0.56 11.24
N ASP A 325 15.51 0.06 11.73
CA ASP A 325 16.63 0.87 12.19
C ASP A 325 17.55 1.27 11.05
N ASP A 326 17.82 0.33 10.12
CA ASP A 326 18.66 0.52 8.92
C ASP A 326 17.94 0.00 7.66
N PRO A 327 16.94 0.73 7.15
CA PRO A 327 16.10 0.28 6.04
C PRO A 327 16.78 0.34 4.66
N ASP A 328 17.89 1.06 4.52
CA ASP A 328 18.61 1.27 3.25
C ASP A 328 19.69 0.19 3.03
N GLN A 329 19.24 -1.07 3.03
CA GLN A 329 20.12 -2.21 2.86
C GLN A 329 19.59 -3.15 1.78
N PHE A 330 20.40 -3.41 0.75
CA PHE A 330 20.10 -4.50 -0.19
C PHE A 330 20.21 -5.86 0.50
N CYS A 331 19.39 -6.82 0.06
CA CYS A 331 19.56 -8.22 0.46
C CYS A 331 20.81 -8.84 -0.20
N GLU A 332 21.29 -9.92 0.37
CA GLU A 332 22.44 -10.70 -0.13
C GLU A 332 22.03 -12.14 -0.46
N GLY A 333 22.81 -12.81 -1.33
CA GLY A 333 22.68 -14.22 -1.69
C GLY A 333 22.10 -14.46 -3.08
N PHE A 334 22.08 -13.42 -3.94
CA PHE A 334 21.73 -13.57 -5.35
C PHE A 334 22.98 -13.75 -6.21
N ASP A 335 23.10 -14.91 -6.86
CA ASP A 335 24.17 -15.16 -7.83
C ASP A 335 23.94 -14.30 -9.09
N TYR A 336 22.70 -14.29 -9.60
CA TYR A 336 22.31 -13.47 -10.76
C TYR A 336 20.89 -12.96 -10.63
N VAL A 337 20.68 -11.72 -11.10
CA VAL A 337 19.37 -11.17 -11.44
C VAL A 337 19.40 -10.75 -12.91
N LEU A 338 18.54 -11.33 -13.72
CA LEU A 338 18.38 -11.01 -15.13
C LEU A 338 17.09 -10.24 -15.35
N THR A 339 17.15 -9.20 -16.17
CA THR A 339 15.99 -8.44 -16.65
C THR A 339 16.01 -8.41 -18.17
N GLY A 340 14.98 -8.96 -18.83
CA GLY A 340 14.96 -9.08 -20.29
C GLY A 340 16.14 -9.86 -20.85
N GLY A 341 16.65 -10.86 -20.14
CA GLY A 341 17.81 -11.68 -20.54
C GLY A 341 19.18 -11.03 -20.31
N LYS A 342 19.26 -9.81 -19.76
CA LYS A 342 20.51 -9.12 -19.44
C LYS A 342 20.78 -9.20 -17.95
N ILE A 343 22.04 -9.46 -17.58
CA ILE A 343 22.44 -9.55 -16.18
C ILE A 343 22.44 -8.14 -15.57
N ALA A 344 21.52 -7.88 -14.67
CA ALA A 344 21.41 -6.64 -13.91
C ALA A 344 22.18 -6.70 -12.58
N VAL A 345 22.22 -7.90 -11.94
CA VAL A 345 22.99 -8.16 -10.73
C VAL A 345 23.82 -9.43 -10.93
N ARG A 346 25.07 -9.44 -10.45
CA ARG A 346 25.94 -10.60 -10.38
C ARG A 346 26.68 -10.60 -9.04
N ASP A 347 26.59 -11.70 -8.31
CA ASP A 347 27.22 -11.88 -6.99
C ASP A 347 26.89 -10.67 -6.07
N ASP A 348 25.60 -10.38 -5.92
CA ASP A 348 25.04 -9.25 -5.15
C ASP A 348 25.49 -7.85 -5.60
N ARG A 349 26.11 -7.72 -6.77
CA ARG A 349 26.61 -6.45 -7.30
C ARG A 349 25.86 -6.00 -8.55
N TRP A 350 25.36 -4.77 -8.52
CA TRP A 350 24.73 -4.16 -9.69
C TRP A 350 25.77 -3.95 -10.83
N THR A 351 25.40 -4.36 -12.04
CA THR A 351 26.26 -4.32 -13.23
C THR A 351 26.17 -3.02 -14.02
N ASN A 352 25.41 -2.02 -13.57
CA ASN A 352 25.06 -0.79 -14.31
C ASN A 352 24.35 -1.04 -15.66
N THR A 353 23.74 -2.20 -15.84
CA THR A 353 23.00 -2.52 -17.06
C THR A 353 21.56 -2.00 -16.94
N GLY A 354 21.22 -0.94 -17.64
CA GLY A 354 19.84 -0.47 -17.81
C GLY A 354 19.11 -1.38 -18.80
N SER A 355 18.39 -2.38 -18.30
CA SER A 355 17.67 -3.38 -19.11
C SER A 355 16.17 -3.40 -18.91
N GLY A 356 15.66 -2.54 -18.02
CA GLY A 356 14.23 -2.37 -17.81
C GLY A 356 13.55 -1.70 -19.01
N GLU A 357 12.29 -2.04 -19.24
CA GLU A 357 11.43 -1.45 -20.27
C GLU A 357 10.08 -1.02 -19.68
N VAL A 358 9.47 0.00 -20.25
CA VAL A 358 8.10 0.39 -19.91
C VAL A 358 7.15 -0.59 -20.57
N LEU A 359 6.31 -1.24 -19.74
CA LEU A 359 5.31 -2.19 -20.22
C LEU A 359 4.05 -1.43 -20.59
N VAL A 360 3.52 -1.75 -21.78
CA VAL A 360 2.29 -1.18 -22.31
C VAL A 360 1.32 -2.30 -22.70
N ARG A 361 0.04 -2.01 -22.65
CA ARG A 361 -1.01 -2.91 -23.15
C ARG A 361 -0.83 -3.10 -24.67
N LYS A 362 -0.81 -4.34 -25.12
CA LYS A 362 -0.74 -4.73 -26.52
C LYS A 362 -2.13 -4.89 -27.13
#